data_7064569f631620bb50780a80fff043cf
#
_entry.id   7064569f631620bb50780a80fff043cf
#
_cell.length_a   1.000
_cell.length_b   1.000
_cell.length_c   1.000
_cell.angle_alpha   90.00
_cell.angle_beta   90.00
_cell.angle_gamma   90.00
#
_symmetry.space_group_name_H-M   'P 1'
#
loop_
_entity.id
_entity.type
_entity.pdbx_description
1 polymer ?
#
loop_
_entity_poly.entity_id
_entity_poly.type
_entity_poly.pdbx_seq_one_letter_code
_entity_poly.pdbx_strand_id
1 'polypeptide(L)'
;MKNYLVKFNCVSGEHEYTDYYIYNKKKSEWGYCKEFWGINKRDSNCLKDNMFWDDWMQNAISVYSETEITNQEADVLQRLGVA
;
A
#
# COMPACT_ATOMS: atom_id res chain seq x y z
N MET A 1 5.80 -0.40 -20.76
CA MET A 1 5.61 -1.10 -19.49
C MET A 1 4.55 -0.40 -18.67
N LYS A 2 3.71 -1.17 -18.00
CA LYS A 2 2.66 -0.60 -17.16
C LYS A 2 3.19 -0.41 -15.75
N ASN A 3 2.80 0.69 -15.14
CA ASN A 3 3.07 0.94 -13.74
C ASN A 3 1.74 1.12 -13.02
N TYR A 4 1.74 0.85 -11.73
CA TYR A 4 0.55 0.95 -10.90
C TYR A 4 0.86 1.81 -9.70
N LEU A 5 0.16 2.94 -9.61
CA LEU A 5 0.22 3.80 -8.43
C LEU A 5 -0.78 3.27 -7.42
N VAL A 6 -0.28 2.83 -6.30
CA VAL A 6 -1.12 2.29 -5.22
C VAL A 6 -1.14 3.27 -4.06
N LYS A 7 -2.33 3.67 -3.67
CA LYS A 7 -2.55 4.49 -2.50
C LYS A 7 -2.97 3.58 -1.36
N PHE A 8 -2.24 3.64 -0.27
CA PHE A 8 -2.51 2.84 0.93
C PHE A 8 -3.17 3.68 2.01
N ASN A 9 -4.15 3.10 2.68
CA ASN A 9 -4.61 3.59 3.98
C ASN A 9 -3.82 2.88 5.06
N CYS A 10 -3.17 3.65 5.91
CA CYS A 10 -2.28 3.12 6.93
C CYS A 10 -2.72 3.58 8.31
N VAL A 11 -2.60 2.68 9.27
CA VAL A 11 -2.85 2.98 10.69
C VAL A 11 -1.63 2.55 11.49
N SER A 12 -1.12 3.45 12.30
CA SER A 12 -0.02 3.15 13.21
C SER A 12 -0.41 3.64 14.60
N GLY A 13 -0.80 2.71 15.48
CA GLY A 13 -1.37 3.06 16.77
C GLY A 13 -2.66 3.86 16.60
N GLU A 14 -2.67 5.11 17.04
CA GLU A 14 -3.82 6.00 16.93
C GLU A 14 -3.76 6.91 15.69
N HIS A 15 -2.70 6.82 14.91
CA HIS A 15 -2.49 7.67 13.74
C HIS A 15 -2.99 6.99 12.48
N GLU A 16 -3.77 7.72 11.70
CA GLU A 16 -4.20 7.30 10.37
C GLU A 16 -3.52 8.20 9.35
N TYR A 17 -2.98 7.59 8.29
CA TYR A 17 -2.33 8.34 7.22
C TYR A 17 -2.43 7.58 5.92
N THR A 18 -2.09 8.24 4.82
CA THR A 18 -2.03 7.61 3.52
C THR A 18 -0.60 7.61 3.01
N ASP A 19 -0.28 6.61 2.21
CA ASP A 19 1.03 6.51 1.59
C ASP A 19 0.88 6.00 0.16
N TYR A 20 1.90 6.23 -0.66
CA TYR A 20 1.87 5.87 -2.07
C TYR A 20 3.10 5.05 -2.43
N TYR A 21 2.90 4.10 -3.33
CA TYR A 21 4.01 3.37 -3.91
C TYR A 21 3.71 3.02 -5.36
N ILE A 22 4.76 2.96 -6.19
CA ILE A 22 4.63 2.61 -7.60
C ILE A 22 5.18 1.21 -7.81
N TYR A 23 4.33 0.32 -8.32
CA TYR A 23 4.70 -1.04 -8.65
C TYR A 23 4.75 -1.20 -10.16
N ASN A 24 5.65 -2.05 -10.64
CA ASN A 24 5.76 -2.35 -12.08
C ASN A 24 4.98 -3.61 -12.48
N LYS A 25 4.31 -4.25 -11.54
CA LYS A 25 3.46 -5.42 -11.77
C LYS A 25 2.19 -5.30 -10.99
N LYS A 26 1.09 -5.73 -11.61
CA LYS A 26 -0.19 -5.81 -10.91
C LYS A 26 -0.15 -6.93 -9.88
N LYS A 27 -0.64 -6.65 -8.68
CA LYS A 27 -0.70 -7.59 -7.58
C LYS A 27 -2.10 -7.58 -6.97
N SER A 28 -2.39 -8.59 -6.17
CA SER A 28 -3.57 -8.57 -5.31
C SER A 28 -3.39 -7.52 -4.21
N GLU A 29 -4.46 -7.14 -3.57
CA GLU A 29 -4.41 -6.22 -2.44
C GLU A 29 -3.43 -6.70 -1.37
N TRP A 30 -3.52 -7.98 -1.01
CA TRP A 30 -2.58 -8.57 -0.06
C TRP A 30 -1.14 -8.53 -0.56
N GLY A 31 -0.94 -8.78 -1.85
CA GLY A 31 0.40 -8.74 -2.45
C GLY A 31 1.06 -7.37 -2.33
N TYR A 32 0.31 -6.31 -2.57
CA TYR A 32 0.80 -4.94 -2.38
C TYR A 32 1.14 -4.65 -0.92
N CYS A 33 0.23 -4.97 -0.02
CA CYS A 33 0.41 -4.69 1.41
C CYS A 33 1.57 -5.47 2.00
N LYS A 34 1.71 -6.73 1.64
CA LYS A 34 2.80 -7.58 2.10
C LYS A 34 4.14 -7.03 1.67
N GLU A 35 4.26 -6.65 0.40
CA GLU A 35 5.53 -6.14 -0.12
C GLU A 35 5.87 -4.78 0.50
N PHE A 36 4.86 -3.93 0.67
CA PHE A 36 5.08 -2.58 1.18
C PHE A 36 5.53 -2.58 2.65
N TRP A 37 4.91 -3.40 3.48
CA TRP A 37 5.22 -3.44 4.92
C TRP A 37 5.78 -4.76 5.41
N GLY A 38 5.80 -5.80 4.58
CA GLY A 38 6.23 -7.12 5.01
C GLY A 38 5.30 -7.77 6.02
N ILE A 39 4.01 -7.41 6.01
CA ILE A 39 3.02 -7.94 6.95
C ILE A 39 2.87 -9.45 6.74
N ASN A 40 2.92 -10.20 7.84
CA ASN A 40 2.74 -11.64 7.80
C ASN A 40 1.24 -11.96 7.78
N LYS A 41 0.80 -12.61 6.69
CA LYS A 41 -0.61 -12.96 6.51
C LYS A 41 -1.17 -13.80 7.66
N ARG A 42 -0.33 -14.67 8.24
CA ARG A 42 -0.77 -15.56 9.33
C ARG A 42 -1.18 -14.78 10.57
N ASP A 43 -0.54 -13.64 10.80
CA ASP A 43 -0.80 -12.81 11.97
C ASP A 43 -1.71 -11.63 11.62
N SER A 44 -2.21 -11.57 10.39
CA SER A 44 -3.06 -10.48 9.92
C SER A 44 -4.53 -10.82 10.11
N ASN A 45 -5.25 -9.88 10.66
CA ASN A 45 -6.71 -9.94 10.76
C ASN A 45 -7.29 -8.78 9.96
N CYS A 46 -8.51 -8.96 9.48
CA CYS A 46 -9.24 -7.85 8.87
C CYS A 46 -9.88 -7.04 9.98
N LEU A 47 -9.55 -5.76 10.03
CA LEU A 47 -10.26 -4.82 10.88
C LEU A 47 -11.61 -4.48 10.24
N LYS A 48 -12.41 -3.67 10.91
CA LYS A 48 -13.75 -3.33 10.45
C LYS A 48 -13.81 -2.71 9.05
N ASP A 49 -12.70 -2.19 8.54
CA ASP A 49 -12.60 -1.65 7.18
C ASP A 49 -11.77 -2.55 6.26
N ASN A 50 -11.69 -3.84 6.57
CA ASN A 50 -10.94 -4.83 5.80
C ASN A 50 -9.45 -4.51 5.67
N MET A 51 -8.88 -3.92 6.70
CA MET A 51 -7.44 -3.65 6.74
C MET A 51 -6.68 -4.90 7.20
N PHE A 52 -5.51 -5.09 6.65
CA PHE A 52 -4.57 -6.11 7.12
C PHE A 52 -3.87 -5.59 8.36
N TRP A 53 -3.87 -6.40 9.40
CA TRP A 53 -3.42 -5.98 10.72
C TRP A 53 -2.16 -6.74 11.12
N ASP A 54 -1.20 -6.02 11.68
CA ASP A 54 -0.01 -6.60 12.31
C ASP A 54 -0.09 -6.34 13.81
N ASP A 55 -0.47 -7.35 14.55
CA ASP A 55 -0.65 -7.25 16.00
C ASP A 55 0.63 -6.86 16.73
N TRP A 56 1.76 -7.39 16.25
CA TRP A 56 3.04 -7.13 16.89
C TRP A 56 3.44 -5.66 16.82
N MET A 57 3.24 -5.04 15.67
CA MET A 57 3.63 -3.66 15.43
C MET A 57 2.50 -2.67 15.67
N GLN A 58 1.30 -3.14 15.97
CA GLN A 58 0.11 -2.30 16.12
C GLN A 58 -0.18 -1.47 14.87
N ASN A 59 0.10 -2.02 13.72
CA ASN A 59 -0.07 -1.38 12.42
C ASN A 59 -1.13 -2.08 11.59
N ALA A 60 -1.85 -1.32 10.80
CA ALA A 60 -2.80 -1.85 9.83
C ALA A 60 -2.64 -1.15 8.50
N ILE A 61 -2.95 -1.86 7.42
CA ILE A 61 -2.82 -1.32 6.07
C ILE A 61 -3.89 -1.91 5.16
N SER A 62 -4.38 -1.09 4.25
CA SER A 62 -5.24 -1.53 3.16
C SER A 62 -4.95 -0.75 1.90
N VAL A 63 -5.34 -1.30 0.76
CA VAL A 63 -5.27 -0.58 -0.51
C VAL A 63 -6.50 0.30 -0.63
N TYR A 64 -6.27 1.61 -0.75
CA TYR A 64 -7.35 2.55 -1.03
C TYR A 64 -7.68 2.59 -2.52
N SER A 65 -6.65 2.68 -3.36
CA SER A 65 -6.83 2.73 -4.81
C SER A 65 -5.61 2.17 -5.54
N GLU A 66 -5.87 1.66 -6.73
CA GLU A 66 -4.85 1.21 -7.66
C GLU A 66 -5.12 1.92 -8.99
N THR A 67 -4.14 2.65 -9.49
CA THR A 67 -4.27 3.41 -10.73
C THR A 67 -3.16 3.05 -11.68
N GLU A 68 -3.52 2.59 -12.89
CA GLU A 68 -2.52 2.34 -13.92
C GLU A 68 -2.00 3.67 -14.43
N ILE A 69 -0.67 3.81 -14.48
CA ILE A 69 -0.01 5.04 -14.92
C ILE A 69 1.06 4.72 -15.95
N THR A 70 1.45 5.74 -16.70
CA THR A 70 2.52 5.63 -17.70
C THR A 70 3.90 5.76 -17.03
N ASN A 71 4.96 5.39 -17.78
CA ASN A 71 6.31 5.60 -17.29
C ASN A 71 6.61 7.08 -17.05
N GLN A 72 6.08 7.97 -17.88
CA GLN A 72 6.26 9.41 -17.68
C GLN A 72 5.61 9.89 -16.40
N GLU A 73 4.39 9.42 -16.13
CA GLU A 73 3.70 9.77 -14.88
C GLU A 73 4.45 9.23 -13.66
N ALA A 74 4.96 8.00 -13.74
CA ALA A 74 5.75 7.42 -12.67
C ALA A 74 7.01 8.26 -12.39
N ASP A 75 7.73 8.68 -13.44
CA ASP A 75 8.91 9.50 -13.30
C ASP A 75 8.61 10.85 -12.63
N VAL A 76 7.50 11.49 -13.02
CA VAL A 76 7.08 12.75 -12.44
C VAL A 76 6.77 12.60 -10.94
N LEU A 77 6.02 11.56 -10.59
CA LEU A 77 5.65 11.31 -9.20
C LEU A 77 6.87 11.02 -8.32
N GLN A 78 7.82 10.25 -8.83
CA GLN A 78 9.04 9.95 -8.10
C GLN A 78 9.92 11.19 -7.96
N ARG A 79 10.01 11.99 -9.00
CA ARG A 79 10.78 13.25 -8.96
C ARG A 79 10.21 14.23 -7.95
N LEU A 80 8.88 14.26 -7.80
CA LEU A 80 8.22 15.16 -6.85
C LEU A 80 8.19 14.60 -5.42
N GLY A 81 8.66 13.37 -5.23
CA GLY A 81 8.68 12.74 -3.92
C GLY A 81 7.33 12.23 -3.44
N VAL A 82 6.38 12.04 -4.35
CA VAL A 82 5.05 11.54 -4.00
C VAL A 82 5.07 10.03 -3.74
N ALA A 83 5.88 9.31 -4.50
CA ALA A 83 5.96 7.85 -4.38
C ALA A 83 7.38 7.34 -4.56
#